data_aadc65a2296a3da905157720f967ee4b
#
_entry.id   aadc65a2296a3da905157720f967ee4b
#
_cell.length_a   1.000
_cell.length_b   1.000
_cell.length_c   1.000
_cell.angle_alpha   90.00
_cell.angle_beta   90.00
_cell.angle_gamma   90.00
#
_symmetry.space_group_name_H-M   'P 1'
#
loop_
_entity.id
_entity.type
_entity.pdbx_description
1 polymer ?
#
loop_
_entity_poly.entity_id
_entity_poly.type
_entity_poly.pdbx_seq_one_letter_code
_entity_poly.pdbx_strand_id
1 'polypeptide(L)'
;DAPLFLMYTSGTTAKPKGCQHSTGGYLAYAAGTAKYYQDIHPEDVYWCMADIGWITGHSYIVYGPLAVGATGVLYEGVPNYPDAGRPWRIAERLGVNIFHTAPTAIRMLRKAGPDEPAKYDYHFKHMTTVGEPIEPEVWKWYYEVVGKGEAIIVDTWWQTETGGFLCSTIPATQPMKPGSTGPA
;
A
#
# COMPACT_ATOMS: atom_id res chain seq x y z
N ASP A 1 -0.32 -3.13 -28.28
CA ASP A 1 -0.51 -2.21 -27.15
C ASP A 1 0.51 -1.07 -27.20
N ALA A 2 0.04 0.17 -27.00
CA ALA A 2 0.95 1.31 -26.88
C ALA A 2 1.76 1.21 -25.59
N PRO A 3 3.07 1.57 -25.61
CA PRO A 3 3.85 1.71 -24.38
C PRO A 3 3.21 2.76 -23.46
N LEU A 4 3.16 2.46 -22.15
CA LEU A 4 2.67 3.39 -21.13
C LEU A 4 3.83 4.16 -20.50
N PHE A 5 4.80 3.43 -19.95
CA PHE A 5 6.01 3.99 -19.38
C PHE A 5 7.16 2.99 -19.40
N LEU A 6 8.35 3.50 -19.15
CA LEU A 6 9.59 2.74 -18.97
C LEU A 6 10.15 3.05 -17.59
N MET A 7 10.37 2.01 -16.79
CA MET A 7 10.97 2.13 -15.46
C MET A 7 12.21 1.25 -15.36
N TYR A 8 13.30 1.80 -14.83
CA TYR A 8 14.55 1.08 -14.69
C TYR A 8 14.65 0.43 -13.31
N THR A 9 15.06 -0.84 -13.28
CA THR A 9 15.44 -1.56 -12.07
C THR A 9 16.95 -1.73 -11.99
N SER A 10 17.50 -1.96 -10.78
CA SER A 10 18.92 -2.15 -10.56
C SER A 10 19.51 -3.33 -11.33
N GLY A 11 18.68 -4.32 -11.67
CA GLY A 11 19.11 -5.53 -12.36
C GLY A 11 20.10 -6.40 -11.56
N THR A 12 20.23 -7.66 -11.94
CA THR A 12 21.17 -8.60 -11.31
C THR A 12 22.61 -8.48 -11.84
N THR A 13 22.83 -7.71 -12.90
CA THR A 13 24.11 -7.65 -13.66
C THR A 13 24.75 -6.27 -13.67
N ALA A 14 24.60 -5.47 -12.62
CA ALA A 14 25.16 -4.12 -12.46
C ALA A 14 24.71 -3.06 -13.50
N LYS A 15 24.03 -3.44 -14.57
CA LYS A 15 23.45 -2.48 -15.51
C LYS A 15 21.94 -2.36 -15.26
N PRO A 16 21.40 -1.14 -15.19
CA PRO A 16 19.95 -0.93 -15.08
C PRO A 16 19.20 -1.61 -16.22
N LYS A 17 18.12 -2.29 -15.89
CA LYS A 17 17.21 -2.94 -16.86
C LYS A 17 15.94 -2.12 -16.98
N GLY A 18 15.58 -1.73 -18.20
CA GLY A 18 14.34 -1.02 -18.48
C GLY A 18 13.16 -1.99 -18.58
N CYS A 19 12.19 -1.83 -17.69
CA CYS A 19 10.92 -2.53 -17.73
C CYS A 19 9.89 -1.66 -18.44
N GLN A 20 9.44 -2.09 -19.63
CA GLN A 20 8.40 -1.40 -20.37
C GLN A 20 7.05 -2.02 -20.06
N HIS A 21 6.09 -1.20 -19.65
CA HIS A 21 4.71 -1.61 -19.45
C HIS A 21 3.81 -1.08 -20.58
N SER A 22 2.86 -1.91 -21.00
CA SER A 22 1.86 -1.53 -22.01
C SER A 22 0.64 -0.88 -21.36
N THR A 23 -0.03 0.00 -22.08
CA THR A 23 -1.18 0.76 -21.56
C THR A 23 -2.32 -0.15 -21.11
N GLY A 24 -2.81 -1.02 -22.00
CA GLY A 24 -3.99 -1.85 -21.73
C GLY A 24 -3.73 -2.92 -20.68
N GLY A 25 -2.67 -3.71 -20.84
CA GLY A 25 -2.35 -4.82 -19.92
C GLY A 25 -2.03 -4.34 -18.52
N TYR A 26 -1.19 -3.30 -18.42
CA TYR A 26 -0.82 -2.74 -17.12
C TYR A 26 -2.02 -2.14 -16.38
N LEU A 27 -2.82 -1.31 -17.06
CA LEU A 27 -3.98 -0.67 -16.43
C LEU A 27 -5.03 -1.69 -15.98
N ALA A 28 -5.33 -2.70 -16.82
CA ALA A 28 -6.27 -3.75 -16.45
C ALA A 28 -5.80 -4.54 -15.21
N TYR A 29 -4.50 -4.84 -15.14
CA TYR A 29 -3.93 -5.56 -13.99
C TYR A 29 -3.89 -4.71 -12.72
N ALA A 30 -3.43 -3.46 -12.81
CA ALA A 30 -3.39 -2.54 -11.67
C ALA A 30 -4.79 -2.26 -11.11
N ALA A 31 -5.77 -2.02 -11.98
CA ALA A 31 -7.16 -1.82 -11.58
C ALA A 31 -7.78 -3.10 -10.98
N GLY A 32 -7.54 -4.26 -11.59
CA GLY A 32 -8.04 -5.55 -11.09
C GLY A 32 -7.48 -5.88 -9.70
N THR A 33 -6.17 -5.71 -9.50
CA THR A 33 -5.55 -5.97 -8.20
C THR A 33 -5.96 -4.94 -7.14
N ALA A 34 -6.12 -3.68 -7.50
CA ALA A 34 -6.66 -2.66 -6.61
C ALA A 34 -8.08 -3.02 -6.15
N LYS A 35 -8.93 -3.46 -7.07
CA LYS A 35 -10.31 -3.83 -6.78
C LYS A 35 -10.43 -5.09 -5.90
N TYR A 36 -9.66 -6.16 -6.22
CA TYR A 36 -9.88 -7.46 -5.57
C TYR A 36 -9.01 -7.70 -4.34
N TYR A 37 -7.77 -7.19 -4.32
CA TYR A 37 -6.85 -7.43 -3.20
C TYR A 37 -6.82 -6.28 -2.20
N GLN A 38 -7.10 -5.06 -2.63
CA GLN A 38 -7.22 -3.92 -1.74
C GLN A 38 -8.69 -3.56 -1.44
N ASP A 39 -9.65 -4.27 -2.05
CA ASP A 39 -11.09 -4.06 -1.89
C ASP A 39 -11.50 -2.59 -2.06
N ILE A 40 -10.92 -1.94 -3.07
CA ILE A 40 -11.17 -0.52 -3.35
C ILE A 40 -12.48 -0.36 -4.11
N HIS A 41 -13.32 0.53 -3.61
CA HIS A 41 -14.59 0.94 -4.21
C HIS A 41 -14.60 2.46 -4.50
N PRO A 42 -15.51 2.95 -5.36
CA PRO A 42 -15.56 4.38 -5.73
C PRO A 42 -15.80 5.34 -4.57
N GLU A 43 -16.46 4.88 -3.50
CA GLU A 43 -16.73 5.66 -2.29
C GLU A 43 -15.56 5.74 -1.32
N ASP A 44 -14.49 4.96 -1.54
CA ASP A 44 -13.36 4.89 -0.64
C ASP A 44 -12.42 6.10 -0.78
N VAL A 45 -11.83 6.47 0.35
CA VAL A 45 -10.70 7.37 0.43
C VAL A 45 -9.43 6.53 0.68
N TYR A 46 -8.67 6.37 -0.37
CA TYR A 46 -7.48 5.53 -0.41
C TYR A 46 -6.20 6.36 -0.24
N TRP A 47 -5.30 5.90 0.60
CA TRP A 47 -4.01 6.53 0.79
C TRP A 47 -2.85 5.54 0.71
N CYS A 48 -2.02 5.68 -0.31
CA CYS A 48 -0.74 5.00 -0.43
C CYS A 48 0.40 5.95 -0.05
N MET A 49 1.22 5.55 0.92
CA MET A 49 2.37 6.33 1.39
C MET A 49 3.66 6.06 0.60
N ALA A 50 3.61 5.30 -0.48
CA ALA A 50 4.78 5.07 -1.31
C ALA A 50 5.19 6.35 -2.05
N ASP A 51 6.47 6.41 -2.42
CA ASP A 51 6.98 7.46 -3.30
C ASP A 51 6.53 7.22 -4.74
N ILE A 52 6.10 8.28 -5.43
CA ILE A 52 5.63 8.22 -6.81
C ILE A 52 6.74 7.77 -7.80
N GLY A 53 8.00 7.91 -7.44
CA GLY A 53 9.13 7.46 -8.24
C GLY A 53 9.32 5.93 -8.29
N TRP A 54 8.63 5.18 -7.43
CA TRP A 54 8.63 3.72 -7.42
C TRP A 54 7.44 3.15 -8.18
N ILE A 55 7.56 1.88 -8.60
CA ILE A 55 6.44 1.19 -9.27
C ILE A 55 5.18 1.15 -8.41
N THR A 56 5.31 1.08 -7.09
CA THR A 56 4.16 1.13 -6.17
C THR A 56 3.38 2.44 -6.31
N GLY A 57 4.09 3.56 -6.47
CA GLY A 57 3.45 4.85 -6.73
C GLY A 57 2.69 4.87 -8.06
N HIS A 58 3.28 4.29 -9.11
CA HIS A 58 2.60 4.17 -10.41
C HIS A 58 1.36 3.30 -10.28
N SER A 59 1.50 2.06 -9.82
CA SER A 59 0.39 1.10 -9.78
C SER A 59 -0.70 1.49 -8.79
N TYR A 60 -0.32 1.93 -7.58
CA TYR A 60 -1.24 2.07 -6.44
C TYR A 60 -1.32 3.47 -5.83
N ILE A 61 -0.80 4.50 -6.51
CA ILE A 61 -1.21 5.89 -6.28
C ILE A 61 -1.97 6.39 -7.50
N VAL A 62 -1.38 6.21 -8.70
CA VAL A 62 -1.91 6.83 -9.92
C VAL A 62 -2.91 5.92 -10.63
N TYR A 63 -2.47 4.72 -11.09
CA TYR A 63 -3.27 3.98 -12.07
C TYR A 63 -4.39 3.14 -11.46
N GLY A 64 -4.09 2.28 -10.49
CA GLY A 64 -5.06 1.33 -9.94
C GLY A 64 -6.25 2.01 -9.24
N PRO A 65 -6.03 2.79 -8.20
CA PRO A 65 -7.10 3.43 -7.44
C PRO A 65 -7.96 4.37 -8.28
N LEU A 66 -7.35 5.17 -9.16
CA LEU A 66 -8.10 6.08 -10.03
C LEU A 66 -8.91 5.35 -11.09
N ALA A 67 -8.40 4.22 -11.61
CA ALA A 67 -9.12 3.41 -12.59
C ALA A 67 -10.37 2.73 -12.00
N VAL A 68 -10.41 2.49 -10.69
CA VAL A 68 -11.59 1.97 -9.98
C VAL A 68 -12.47 3.07 -9.39
N GLY A 69 -12.11 4.35 -9.59
CA GLY A 69 -12.93 5.51 -9.22
C GLY A 69 -12.78 6.00 -7.78
N ALA A 70 -11.80 5.52 -7.03
CA ALA A 70 -11.57 5.93 -5.65
C ALA A 70 -10.98 7.34 -5.53
N THR A 71 -11.18 7.97 -4.38
CA THR A 71 -10.50 9.21 -4.02
C THR A 71 -9.10 8.90 -3.51
N GLY A 72 -8.06 9.34 -4.21
CA GLY A 72 -6.66 9.18 -3.82
C GLY A 72 -6.17 10.34 -2.97
N VAL A 73 -5.48 10.04 -1.85
CA VAL A 73 -4.79 11.04 -1.04
C VAL A 73 -3.35 11.15 -1.49
N LEU A 74 -2.95 12.36 -1.86
CA LEU A 74 -1.56 12.75 -2.13
C LEU A 74 -1.07 13.65 -1.00
N TYR A 75 0.14 13.39 -0.52
CA TYR A 75 0.76 14.24 0.48
C TYR A 75 2.23 14.51 0.14
N GLU A 76 2.76 15.62 0.62
CA GLU A 76 4.14 16.02 0.40
C GLU A 76 4.94 15.99 1.70
N GLY A 77 6.14 15.46 1.64
CA GLY A 77 7.09 15.40 2.74
C GLY A 77 7.15 14.04 3.44
N VAL A 78 7.94 13.98 4.52
CA VAL A 78 8.14 12.74 5.29
C VAL A 78 7.00 12.48 6.27
N PRO A 79 6.62 11.21 6.51
CA PRO A 79 5.43 10.88 7.30
C PRO A 79 5.44 11.39 8.74
N ASN A 80 6.60 11.48 9.37
CA ASN A 80 6.75 11.87 10.77
C ASN A 80 7.16 13.33 10.99
N TYR A 81 6.99 14.21 10.01
CA TYR A 81 7.23 15.63 10.15
C TYR A 81 5.91 16.43 10.10
N PRO A 82 5.67 17.38 10.99
CA PRO A 82 6.55 17.87 12.08
C PRO A 82 6.61 16.96 13.30
N ASP A 83 5.76 15.94 13.40
CA ASP A 83 5.67 15.00 14.51
C ASP A 83 5.08 13.65 14.08
N ALA A 84 5.10 12.66 14.99
CA ALA A 84 4.63 11.29 14.74
C ALA A 84 3.10 11.19 14.50
N GLY A 85 2.34 12.21 14.85
CA GLY A 85 0.88 12.25 14.68
C GLY A 85 0.43 12.66 13.27
N ARG A 86 1.37 13.13 12.42
CA ARG A 86 1.01 13.63 11.08
C ARG A 86 0.18 12.64 10.24
N PRO A 87 0.55 11.38 10.09
CA PRO A 87 -0.21 10.44 9.25
C PRO A 87 -1.64 10.26 9.76
N TRP A 88 -1.77 10.16 11.06
CA TRP A 88 -3.06 9.89 11.71
C TRP A 88 -4.00 11.09 11.62
N ARG A 89 -3.46 12.31 11.77
CA ARG A 89 -4.23 13.56 11.50
C ARG A 89 -4.70 13.66 10.06
N ILE A 90 -3.87 13.24 9.10
CA ILE A 90 -4.27 13.20 7.69
C ILE A 90 -5.38 12.19 7.49
N ALA A 91 -5.23 10.98 8.05
CA ALA A 91 -6.22 9.92 7.94
C ALA A 91 -7.57 10.34 8.54
N GLU A 92 -7.57 10.91 9.75
CA GLU A 92 -8.77 11.44 10.41
C GLU A 92 -9.41 12.56 9.60
N ARG A 93 -8.64 13.59 9.24
CA ARG A 93 -9.16 14.78 8.55
C ARG A 93 -9.77 14.48 7.19
N LEU A 94 -9.18 13.51 6.46
CA LEU A 94 -9.60 13.18 5.10
C LEU A 94 -10.53 11.95 5.04
N GLY A 95 -10.80 11.32 6.18
CA GLY A 95 -11.64 10.12 6.23
C GLY A 95 -11.03 8.93 5.48
N VAL A 96 -9.69 8.78 5.55
CA VAL A 96 -9.01 7.65 4.90
C VAL A 96 -9.51 6.34 5.50
N ASN A 97 -9.97 5.44 4.65
CA ASN A 97 -10.47 4.13 5.06
C ASN A 97 -9.68 2.96 4.47
N ILE A 98 -8.80 3.21 3.48
CA ILE A 98 -7.86 2.21 2.97
C ILE A 98 -6.44 2.80 3.02
N PHE A 99 -5.53 2.08 3.68
CA PHE A 99 -4.17 2.54 3.92
C PHE A 99 -3.14 1.54 3.37
N HIS A 100 -2.26 2.01 2.48
CA HIS A 100 -1.22 1.21 1.83
C HIS A 100 0.17 1.79 2.14
N THR A 101 1.07 0.96 2.70
CA THR A 101 2.41 1.41 3.05
C THR A 101 3.42 0.26 3.08
N ALA A 102 4.70 0.57 3.36
CA ALA A 102 5.76 -0.41 3.49
C ALA A 102 6.08 -0.72 4.96
N PRO A 103 6.52 -1.95 5.30
CA PRO A 103 6.95 -2.31 6.64
C PRO A 103 8.02 -1.38 7.23
N THR A 104 8.94 -0.87 6.41
CA THR A 104 9.91 0.16 6.83
C THR A 104 9.24 1.43 7.36
N ALA A 105 8.20 1.92 6.70
CA ALA A 105 7.45 3.08 7.17
C ALA A 105 6.69 2.75 8.47
N ILE A 106 6.10 1.55 8.58
CA ILE A 106 5.42 1.09 9.79
C ILE A 106 6.38 1.04 10.98
N ARG A 107 7.58 0.47 10.80
CA ARG A 107 8.63 0.43 11.85
C ARG A 107 9.05 1.83 12.29
N MET A 108 9.23 2.74 11.33
CA MET A 108 9.56 4.14 11.61
C MET A 108 8.47 4.83 12.43
N LEU A 109 7.21 4.68 12.05
CA LEU A 109 6.07 5.27 12.76
C LEU A 109 5.91 4.69 14.18
N ARG A 110 6.04 3.36 14.32
CA ARG A 110 6.04 2.68 15.62
C ARG A 110 7.15 3.20 16.54
N LYS A 111 8.36 3.38 16.01
CA LYS A 111 9.50 3.92 16.78
C LYS A 111 9.31 5.38 17.17
N ALA A 112 8.69 6.17 16.32
CA ALA A 112 8.47 7.60 16.56
C ALA A 112 7.37 7.86 17.61
N GLY A 113 6.35 7.00 17.66
CA GLY A 113 5.26 7.12 18.64
C GLY A 113 4.35 5.89 18.60
N PRO A 114 4.64 4.84 19.41
CA PRO A 114 3.87 3.60 19.38
C PRO A 114 2.40 3.78 19.74
N ASP A 115 2.07 4.76 20.59
CA ASP A 115 0.70 5.05 21.05
C ASP A 115 0.06 6.22 20.29
N GLU A 116 0.77 6.80 19.34
CA GLU A 116 0.30 7.98 18.62
C GLU A 116 -0.99 7.72 17.82
N PRO A 117 -1.15 6.57 17.11
CA PRO A 117 -2.36 6.28 16.35
C PRO A 117 -3.65 6.32 17.18
N ALA A 118 -3.59 5.92 18.46
CA ALA A 118 -4.74 5.84 19.35
C ALA A 118 -5.33 7.21 19.72
N LYS A 119 -4.62 8.31 19.45
CA LYS A 119 -5.07 9.68 19.78
C LYS A 119 -6.01 10.27 18.73
N TYR A 120 -6.22 9.58 17.60
CA TYR A 120 -6.96 10.10 16.45
C TYR A 120 -8.16 9.22 16.12
N ASP A 121 -9.24 9.86 15.66
CA ASP A 121 -10.48 9.21 15.29
C ASP A 121 -10.55 8.96 13.78
N TYR A 122 -9.77 7.98 13.33
CA TYR A 122 -9.85 7.41 11.97
C TYR A 122 -10.26 5.93 12.04
N HIS A 123 -10.76 5.40 10.94
CA HIS A 123 -11.15 4.00 10.83
C HIS A 123 -10.69 3.43 9.49
N PHE A 124 -9.71 2.52 9.53
CA PHE A 124 -9.30 1.77 8.36
C PHE A 124 -10.11 0.49 8.26
N LYS A 125 -10.85 0.31 7.16
CA LYS A 125 -11.47 -0.98 6.84
C LYS A 125 -10.44 -1.97 6.32
N HIS A 126 -9.40 -1.46 5.62
CA HIS A 126 -8.40 -2.25 4.95
C HIS A 126 -7.02 -1.60 5.01
N MET A 127 -6.00 -2.42 5.26
CA MET A 127 -4.60 -1.99 5.25
C MET A 127 -3.76 -2.97 4.45
N THR A 128 -2.84 -2.47 3.63
CA THR A 128 -1.92 -3.30 2.84
C THR A 128 -0.47 -2.97 3.12
N THR A 129 0.39 -3.98 3.00
CA THR A 129 1.85 -3.84 3.09
C THR A 129 2.53 -4.29 1.82
N VAL A 130 3.67 -3.67 1.49
CA VAL A 130 4.38 -3.88 0.23
C VAL A 130 5.88 -3.62 0.36
N GLY A 131 6.65 -4.31 -0.47
CA GLY A 131 8.06 -4.00 -0.73
C GLY A 131 9.06 -4.84 0.04
N GLU A 132 8.70 -5.37 1.18
CA GLU A 132 9.52 -6.27 2.00
C GLU A 132 8.63 -7.13 2.92
N PRO A 133 9.12 -8.27 3.43
CA PRO A 133 8.39 -9.03 4.45
C PRO A 133 8.16 -8.20 5.71
N ILE A 134 6.97 -8.33 6.30
CA ILE A 134 6.66 -7.70 7.58
C ILE A 134 6.89 -8.68 8.72
N GLU A 135 7.67 -8.29 9.72
CA GLU A 135 7.92 -9.11 10.90
C GLU A 135 6.62 -9.26 11.73
N PRO A 136 6.36 -10.43 12.33
CA PRO A 136 5.13 -10.69 13.08
C PRO A 136 4.82 -9.66 14.18
N GLU A 137 5.84 -9.16 14.87
CA GLU A 137 5.70 -8.14 15.94
C GLU A 137 5.31 -6.76 15.38
N VAL A 138 5.78 -6.42 14.19
CA VAL A 138 5.41 -5.18 13.50
C VAL A 138 3.99 -5.32 12.95
N TRP A 139 3.65 -6.48 12.39
CA TRP A 139 2.32 -6.80 11.92
C TRP A 139 1.28 -6.72 13.04
N LYS A 140 1.57 -7.28 14.23
CA LYS A 140 0.67 -7.20 15.40
C LYS A 140 0.41 -5.76 15.81
N TRP A 141 1.46 -4.96 15.93
CA TRP A 141 1.29 -3.53 16.24
C TRP A 141 0.46 -2.81 15.17
N TYR A 142 0.71 -3.13 13.90
CA TYR A 142 -0.04 -2.55 12.79
C TYR A 142 -1.52 -2.93 12.86
N TYR A 143 -1.82 -4.18 13.19
CA TYR A 143 -3.20 -4.66 13.36
C TYR A 143 -3.88 -4.07 14.61
N GLU A 144 -3.24 -4.23 15.78
CA GLU A 144 -3.86 -3.90 17.06
C GLU A 144 -3.97 -2.40 17.33
N VAL A 145 -2.93 -1.63 16.95
CA VAL A 145 -2.85 -0.20 17.26
C VAL A 145 -3.30 0.65 16.08
N VAL A 146 -2.72 0.44 14.89
CA VAL A 146 -3.07 1.24 13.71
C VAL A 146 -4.44 0.84 13.16
N GLY A 147 -4.69 -0.45 13.02
CA GLY A 147 -5.95 -1.01 12.56
C GLY A 147 -7.02 -1.15 13.62
N LYS A 148 -6.73 -0.75 14.88
CA LYS A 148 -7.64 -0.84 16.05
C LYS A 148 -8.22 -2.25 16.27
N GLY A 149 -7.51 -3.30 15.80
CA GLY A 149 -7.96 -4.69 15.87
C GLY A 149 -9.12 -5.06 14.94
N GLU A 150 -9.52 -4.18 14.04
CA GLU A 150 -10.68 -4.34 13.16
C GLU A 150 -10.30 -4.39 11.68
N ALA A 151 -9.27 -3.66 11.27
CA ALA A 151 -8.87 -3.56 9.87
C ALA A 151 -8.36 -4.89 9.31
N ILE A 152 -8.74 -5.21 8.08
CA ILE A 152 -8.17 -6.35 7.35
C ILE A 152 -6.77 -5.97 6.85
N ILE A 153 -5.76 -6.79 7.19
CA ILE A 153 -4.40 -6.61 6.68
C ILE A 153 -4.13 -7.61 5.54
N VAL A 154 -3.67 -7.08 4.42
CA VAL A 154 -3.21 -7.85 3.26
C VAL A 154 -1.75 -7.52 3.02
N ASP A 155 -0.89 -8.52 3.22
CA ASP A 155 0.51 -8.43 2.85
C ASP A 155 0.68 -8.81 1.38
N THR A 156 1.50 -8.08 0.63
CA THR A 156 1.62 -8.24 -0.81
C THR A 156 3.06 -8.46 -1.25
N TRP A 157 3.27 -9.35 -2.21
CA TRP A 157 4.55 -9.53 -2.87
C TRP A 157 4.43 -9.37 -4.38
N TRP A 158 5.30 -8.55 -4.96
CA TRP A 158 5.36 -8.28 -6.39
C TRP A 158 6.64 -7.53 -6.78
N GLN A 159 6.80 -7.25 -8.05
CA GLN A 159 8.01 -6.64 -8.61
C GLN A 159 7.65 -5.54 -9.62
N THR A 160 8.62 -4.68 -9.94
CA THR A 160 8.49 -3.69 -11.02
C THR A 160 8.11 -4.35 -12.34
N GLU A 161 8.69 -5.51 -12.62
CA GLU A 161 8.47 -6.30 -13.83
C GLU A 161 7.04 -6.81 -13.97
N THR A 162 6.34 -7.02 -12.88
CA THR A 162 4.96 -7.54 -12.89
C THR A 162 3.89 -6.44 -12.91
N GLY A 163 4.24 -5.23 -12.47
CA GLY A 163 3.35 -4.08 -12.46
C GLY A 163 2.22 -4.11 -11.43
N GLY A 164 2.06 -5.21 -10.70
CA GLY A 164 1.05 -5.39 -9.67
C GLY A 164 1.25 -6.65 -8.86
N PHE A 165 0.37 -6.93 -7.89
CA PHE A 165 0.49 -8.02 -6.92
C PHE A 165 0.54 -9.40 -7.59
N LEU A 166 1.55 -10.20 -7.24
CA LEU A 166 1.67 -11.60 -7.64
C LEU A 166 1.20 -12.55 -6.55
N CYS A 167 1.57 -12.26 -5.30
CA CYS A 167 1.15 -13.03 -4.13
C CYS A 167 0.47 -12.08 -3.15
N SER A 168 -0.74 -12.43 -2.75
CA SER A 168 -1.52 -11.70 -1.77
C SER A 168 -2.75 -12.52 -1.37
N THR A 169 -3.30 -12.24 -0.20
CA THR A 169 -4.61 -12.76 0.21
C THR A 169 -5.73 -11.90 -0.38
N ILE A 170 -6.87 -12.52 -0.67
CA ILE A 170 -8.10 -11.79 -0.98
C ILE A 170 -8.83 -11.52 0.34
N PRO A 171 -9.18 -10.25 0.64
CA PRO A 171 -9.88 -9.89 1.87
C PRO A 171 -11.12 -10.74 2.13
N ALA A 172 -11.36 -11.09 3.39
CA ALA A 172 -12.49 -11.88 3.87
C ALA A 172 -12.63 -13.31 3.30
N THR A 173 -11.76 -13.73 2.37
CA THR A 173 -11.80 -15.10 1.83
C THR A 173 -10.76 -16.02 2.46
N GLN A 174 -9.73 -15.44 3.06
CA GLN A 174 -8.60 -16.17 3.64
C GLN A 174 -8.26 -15.59 5.02
N PRO A 175 -7.80 -16.43 5.97
CA PRO A 175 -7.38 -15.94 7.27
C PRO A 175 -6.11 -15.08 7.15
N MET A 176 -6.06 -13.98 7.90
CA MET A 176 -4.86 -13.18 8.06
C MET A 176 -3.80 -13.95 8.85
N LYS A 177 -2.56 -13.89 8.40
CA LYS A 177 -1.43 -14.51 9.09
C LYS A 177 -0.24 -13.55 9.09
N PRO A 178 0.28 -13.18 10.27
CA PRO A 178 1.45 -12.31 10.37
C PRO A 178 2.65 -12.81 9.54
N GLY A 179 3.18 -11.93 8.68
CA GLY A 179 4.35 -12.23 7.83
C GLY A 179 4.07 -13.19 6.67
N SER A 180 2.81 -13.32 6.24
CA SER A 180 2.44 -14.19 5.12
C SER A 180 1.62 -13.44 4.08
N THR A 181 2.00 -13.62 2.81
CA THR A 181 1.25 -13.11 1.65
C THR A 181 0.13 -14.06 1.20
N GLY A 182 -0.22 -15.03 2.02
CA GLY A 182 -1.28 -16.00 1.74
C GLY A 182 -0.77 -17.41 1.46
N PRO A 183 -1.69 -18.35 1.19
CA PRO A 183 -1.35 -19.70 0.76
C PRO A 183 -0.71 -19.72 -0.64
N ALA A 184 0.04 -20.78 -0.91
CA ALA A 184 0.62 -21.02 -2.24
C ALA A 184 -0.47 -21.35 -3.27
#